data_f256053b295e885379efefced565f7ce
#
_entry.id   f256053b295e885379efefced565f7ce
#
_cell.length_a   1.000
_cell.length_b   1.000
_cell.length_c   1.000
_cell.angle_alpha   90.00
_cell.angle_beta   90.00
_cell.angle_gamma   90.00
#
_symmetry.space_group_name_H-M   'P 1'
#
loop_
_entity.id
_entity.type
_entity.pdbx_description
1 polymer ?
#
loop_
_entity_poly.entity_id
_entity_poly.type
_entity_poly.pdbx_seq_one_letter_code
_entity_poly.pdbx_strand_id
1 'polypeptide(L)'
;SLSNDWIAVGANRDDNINGSNSGSVYVYKYDDFDIVQEYYIIPPDGESNDYFGKAISIYEDWLLVSSIYDNVNGEKSGSAYVYYFNGFDWSFHSKLVPDDGSPFDRFGYSLDIFDNVIAIGSVYDDDLGEDSGSVYVYRLNDNQWYLDQKLLSNDGDAGDFFGVTLSLDVGLLVVGSVYDDD
;
A
#
# COMPACT_ATOMS: atom_id res chain seq x y z
N SER A 1 -7.52 6.05 6.68
CA SER A 1 -6.53 7.14 6.63
C SER A 1 -7.21 8.50 6.52
N LEU A 2 -6.54 9.55 6.95
CA LEU A 2 -7.07 10.91 6.97
C LEU A 2 -5.95 11.89 6.59
N SER A 3 -6.24 12.83 5.69
CA SER A 3 -5.32 13.91 5.31
C SER A 3 -6.11 15.13 4.81
N ASN A 4 -5.82 16.32 5.35
CA ASN A 4 -6.56 17.56 5.02
C ASN A 4 -8.07 17.34 5.11
N ASP A 5 -8.78 17.54 3.99
CA ASP A 5 -10.25 17.40 3.88
C ASP A 5 -10.69 16.00 3.41
N TRP A 6 -9.78 15.01 3.40
CA TRP A 6 -10.01 13.69 2.87
C TRP A 6 -10.05 12.62 3.96
N ILE A 7 -11.00 11.69 3.84
CA ILE A 7 -11.09 10.45 4.63
C ILE A 7 -11.14 9.29 3.65
N ALA A 8 -10.21 8.33 3.76
CA ALA A 8 -10.22 7.10 2.98
C ALA A 8 -10.50 5.89 3.86
N VAL A 9 -11.43 5.05 3.42
CA VAL A 9 -11.90 3.84 4.12
C VAL A 9 -11.82 2.65 3.18
N GLY A 10 -11.10 1.60 3.57
CA GLY A 10 -11.01 0.36 2.82
C GLY A 10 -12.09 -0.65 3.19
N ALA A 11 -12.63 -1.29 2.18
CA ALA A 11 -13.57 -2.40 2.25
C ALA A 11 -12.98 -3.61 1.50
N ASN A 12 -11.89 -4.17 2.03
CA ASN A 12 -11.05 -5.17 1.35
C ASN A 12 -11.73 -6.51 1.05
N ARG A 13 -12.95 -6.73 1.54
CA ARG A 13 -13.77 -7.91 1.26
C ARG A 13 -15.06 -7.57 0.49
N ASP A 14 -15.13 -6.37 -0.04
CA ASP A 14 -16.26 -5.96 -0.87
C ASP A 14 -16.32 -6.79 -2.14
N ASP A 15 -17.52 -7.28 -2.46
CA ASP A 15 -17.81 -7.96 -3.72
C ASP A 15 -18.23 -6.91 -4.74
N ASN A 16 -17.54 -6.83 -5.86
CA ASN A 16 -17.81 -5.85 -6.90
C ASN A 16 -17.68 -6.46 -8.31
N ILE A 17 -17.60 -5.63 -9.35
CA ILE A 17 -17.49 -6.10 -10.73
C ILE A 17 -16.22 -6.94 -10.98
N ASN A 18 -15.20 -6.79 -10.17
CA ASN A 18 -13.94 -7.53 -10.25
C ASN A 18 -14.03 -8.92 -9.56
N GLY A 19 -15.11 -9.20 -8.84
CA GLY A 19 -15.38 -10.50 -8.23
C GLY A 19 -15.55 -10.47 -6.71
N SER A 20 -15.64 -11.66 -6.12
CA SER A 20 -15.81 -11.82 -4.67
C SER A 20 -14.54 -11.45 -3.93
N ASN A 21 -14.68 -10.71 -2.82
CA ASN A 21 -13.56 -10.19 -2.02
C ASN A 21 -12.48 -9.49 -2.85
N SER A 22 -12.84 -8.92 -4.00
CA SER A 22 -11.88 -8.15 -4.80
C SER A 22 -11.47 -6.85 -4.09
N GLY A 23 -12.38 -6.31 -3.27
CA GLY A 23 -12.17 -5.15 -2.42
C GLY A 23 -12.44 -3.83 -3.10
N SER A 24 -12.66 -2.81 -2.29
CA SER A 24 -12.92 -1.44 -2.72
C SER A 24 -12.42 -0.42 -1.70
N VAL A 25 -12.37 0.85 -2.11
CA VAL A 25 -12.06 1.99 -1.24
C VAL A 25 -13.11 3.07 -1.43
N TYR A 26 -13.57 3.62 -0.32
CA TYR A 26 -14.44 4.80 -0.28
C TYR A 26 -13.60 6.00 0.14
N VAL A 27 -13.64 7.07 -0.62
CA VAL A 27 -12.98 8.33 -0.29
C VAL A 27 -14.02 9.41 -0.13
N TYR A 28 -13.98 10.08 1.00
CA TYR A 28 -14.92 11.13 1.35
C TYR A 28 -14.20 12.47 1.43
N LYS A 29 -14.79 13.49 0.84
CA LYS A 29 -14.40 14.87 1.10
C LYS A 29 -15.32 15.45 2.16
N TYR A 30 -14.76 16.05 3.17
CA TYR A 30 -15.52 16.77 4.19
C TYR A 30 -15.18 18.27 4.20
N ASP A 31 -16.15 19.07 4.57
CA ASP A 31 -16.02 20.51 4.76
C ASP A 31 -16.63 20.86 6.11
N ASP A 32 -15.83 21.44 6.98
CA ASP A 32 -16.14 21.73 8.39
C ASP A 32 -16.66 20.51 9.19
N PHE A 33 -17.90 20.07 8.98
CA PHE A 33 -18.54 18.98 9.73
C PHE A 33 -19.38 18.05 8.87
N ASP A 34 -19.49 18.32 7.55
CA ASP A 34 -20.33 17.56 6.65
C ASP A 34 -19.52 16.84 5.57
N ILE A 35 -19.94 15.61 5.24
CA ILE A 35 -19.43 14.91 4.05
C ILE A 35 -20.09 15.56 2.83
N VAL A 36 -19.27 16.19 2.00
CA VAL A 36 -19.75 16.95 0.83
C VAL A 36 -19.59 16.20 -0.48
N GLN A 37 -18.75 15.17 -0.50
CA GLN A 37 -18.51 14.34 -1.70
C GLN A 37 -18.04 12.93 -1.32
N GLU A 38 -18.42 11.93 -2.12
CA GLU A 38 -18.04 10.53 -1.97
C GLU A 38 -17.54 9.97 -3.29
N TYR A 39 -16.45 9.20 -3.24
CA TYR A 39 -15.87 8.47 -4.36
C TYR A 39 -15.78 7.00 -4.02
N TYR A 40 -16.11 6.15 -4.98
CA TYR A 40 -15.97 4.71 -4.91
C TYR A 40 -14.87 4.25 -5.87
N ILE A 41 -13.85 3.61 -5.35
CA ILE A 41 -12.65 3.24 -6.10
C ILE A 41 -12.46 1.72 -6.05
N ILE A 42 -12.28 1.13 -7.22
CA ILE A 42 -11.84 -0.26 -7.41
C ILE A 42 -10.61 -0.27 -8.31
N PRO A 43 -9.74 -1.29 -8.22
CA PRO A 43 -8.57 -1.37 -9.09
C PRO A 43 -8.99 -1.71 -10.53
N PRO A 44 -8.29 -1.19 -11.55
CA PRO A 44 -8.66 -1.37 -12.95
C PRO A 44 -8.48 -2.81 -13.44
N ASP A 45 -7.62 -3.59 -12.81
CA ASP A 45 -7.25 -4.97 -13.13
C ASP A 45 -7.48 -5.94 -11.94
N GLY A 46 -8.36 -5.55 -11.01
CA GLY A 46 -8.65 -6.37 -9.83
C GLY A 46 -9.32 -7.71 -10.17
N GLU A 47 -9.01 -8.71 -9.36
CA GLU A 47 -9.59 -10.05 -9.46
C GLU A 47 -10.23 -10.49 -8.13
N SER A 48 -10.91 -11.63 -8.16
CA SER A 48 -11.49 -12.21 -6.95
C SER A 48 -10.43 -12.57 -5.92
N ASN A 49 -10.65 -12.16 -4.67
CA ASN A 49 -9.80 -12.40 -3.52
C ASN A 49 -8.46 -11.63 -3.52
N ASP A 50 -8.34 -10.54 -4.24
CA ASP A 50 -7.17 -9.67 -4.21
C ASP A 50 -7.09 -8.82 -2.93
N TYR A 51 -8.25 -8.60 -2.28
CA TYR A 51 -8.37 -7.79 -1.06
C TYR A 51 -7.86 -6.35 -1.20
N PHE A 52 -8.16 -5.68 -2.32
CA PHE A 52 -7.88 -4.26 -2.50
C PHE A 52 -8.48 -3.42 -1.37
N GLY A 53 -7.72 -2.46 -0.85
CA GLY A 53 -8.15 -1.65 0.30
C GLY A 53 -7.79 -2.27 1.66
N LYS A 54 -6.87 -3.25 1.72
CA LYS A 54 -6.39 -3.83 2.98
C LYS A 54 -5.61 -2.83 3.81
N ALA A 55 -4.65 -2.13 3.21
CA ALA A 55 -3.96 -0.99 3.77
C ALA A 55 -4.15 0.23 2.87
N ILE A 56 -4.26 1.41 3.48
CA ILE A 56 -4.54 2.66 2.79
C ILE A 56 -3.78 3.78 3.47
N SER A 57 -3.13 4.62 2.69
CA SER A 57 -2.65 5.92 3.13
C SER A 57 -3.04 7.01 2.14
N ILE A 58 -3.39 8.19 2.66
CA ILE A 58 -3.75 9.36 1.86
C ILE A 58 -2.89 10.54 2.34
N TYR A 59 -2.29 11.24 1.39
CA TYR A 59 -1.54 12.46 1.65
C TYR A 59 -1.84 13.48 0.56
N GLU A 60 -2.42 14.61 0.93
CA GLU A 60 -2.90 15.64 0.00
C GLU A 60 -3.79 15.04 -1.10
N ASP A 61 -3.39 15.17 -2.36
CA ASP A 61 -4.11 14.65 -3.53
C ASP A 61 -3.63 13.25 -3.96
N TRP A 62 -2.83 12.57 -3.14
CA TRP A 62 -2.35 11.21 -3.39
C TRP A 62 -3.03 10.19 -2.48
N LEU A 63 -3.50 9.10 -3.07
CA LEU A 63 -4.07 7.96 -2.36
C LEU A 63 -3.30 6.69 -2.74
N LEU A 64 -2.78 6.01 -1.73
CA LEU A 64 -2.07 4.74 -1.84
C LEU A 64 -2.93 3.63 -1.25
N VAL A 65 -3.12 2.54 -2.01
CA VAL A 65 -4.00 1.43 -1.64
C VAL A 65 -3.33 0.10 -1.93
N SER A 66 -3.31 -0.82 -0.99
CA SER A 66 -2.77 -2.17 -1.21
C SER A 66 -3.79 -3.18 -1.68
N SER A 67 -3.29 -4.19 -2.41
CA SER A 67 -3.96 -5.42 -2.82
C SER A 67 -3.05 -6.62 -2.48
N ILE A 68 -3.09 -7.05 -1.23
CA ILE A 68 -2.07 -7.95 -0.65
C ILE A 68 -2.09 -9.38 -1.19
N TYR A 69 -3.14 -9.77 -1.89
CA TYR A 69 -3.28 -11.10 -2.49
C TYR A 69 -3.35 -11.05 -4.02
N ASP A 70 -3.02 -9.90 -4.62
CA ASP A 70 -2.78 -9.79 -6.05
C ASP A 70 -1.66 -10.76 -6.48
N ASN A 71 -1.82 -11.41 -7.63
CA ASN A 71 -0.97 -12.51 -8.09
C ASN A 71 0.05 -12.10 -9.17
N VAL A 72 0.43 -10.81 -9.24
CA VAL A 72 1.30 -10.26 -10.32
C VAL A 72 2.63 -10.97 -10.44
N ASN A 73 3.33 -11.25 -9.33
CA ASN A 73 4.61 -11.96 -9.27
C ASN A 73 4.46 -13.41 -8.75
N GLY A 74 3.24 -13.96 -8.82
CA GLY A 74 2.89 -15.27 -8.31
C GLY A 74 1.82 -15.19 -7.22
N GLU A 75 1.40 -16.35 -6.72
CA GLU A 75 0.29 -16.45 -5.77
C GLU A 75 0.51 -15.53 -4.54
N LYS A 76 -0.40 -14.58 -4.33
CA LYS A 76 -0.39 -13.65 -3.20
C LYS A 76 0.91 -12.86 -3.04
N SER A 77 1.57 -12.54 -4.15
CA SER A 77 2.77 -11.70 -4.13
C SER A 77 2.47 -10.27 -3.66
N GLY A 78 1.25 -9.80 -3.93
CA GLY A 78 0.78 -8.48 -3.55
C GLY A 78 1.15 -7.36 -4.52
N SER A 79 0.44 -6.25 -4.40
CA SER A 79 0.68 -5.01 -5.15
C SER A 79 0.17 -3.79 -4.38
N ALA A 80 0.54 -2.60 -4.83
CA ALA A 80 -0.03 -1.34 -4.36
C ALA A 80 -0.42 -0.44 -5.54
N TYR A 81 -1.51 0.28 -5.39
CA TYR A 81 -2.07 1.17 -6.39
C TYR A 81 -1.99 2.61 -5.92
N VAL A 82 -1.53 3.47 -6.79
CA VAL A 82 -1.49 4.92 -6.56
C VAL A 82 -2.58 5.59 -7.38
N TYR A 83 -3.36 6.44 -6.72
CA TYR A 83 -4.34 7.31 -7.34
C TYR A 83 -4.00 8.76 -7.05
N TYR A 84 -4.41 9.64 -7.97
CA TYR A 84 -4.21 11.08 -7.86
C TYR A 84 -5.54 11.81 -8.06
N PHE A 85 -5.84 12.77 -7.19
CA PHE A 85 -7.02 13.62 -7.32
C PHE A 85 -6.74 14.75 -8.30
N ASN A 86 -7.45 14.77 -9.43
CA ASN A 86 -7.23 15.74 -10.51
C ASN A 86 -8.06 17.02 -10.38
N GLY A 87 -8.69 17.23 -9.23
CA GLY A 87 -9.60 18.34 -8.94
C GLY A 87 -11.08 17.99 -9.16
N PHE A 88 -11.38 16.83 -9.79
CA PHE A 88 -12.74 16.37 -10.08
C PHE A 88 -12.98 14.93 -9.65
N ASP A 89 -11.97 14.06 -9.81
CA ASP A 89 -12.07 12.62 -9.54
C ASP A 89 -10.71 12.05 -9.15
N TRP A 90 -10.73 10.89 -8.47
CA TRP A 90 -9.56 10.08 -8.16
C TRP A 90 -9.21 9.21 -9.37
N SER A 91 -8.15 9.56 -10.07
CA SER A 91 -7.68 8.86 -11.26
C SER A 91 -6.58 7.87 -10.93
N PHE A 92 -6.66 6.64 -11.48
CA PHE A 92 -5.56 5.68 -11.40
C PHE A 92 -4.29 6.30 -11.99
N HIS A 93 -3.20 6.27 -11.24
CA HIS A 93 -1.91 6.80 -11.64
C HIS A 93 -0.94 5.69 -12.00
N SER A 94 -0.66 4.77 -11.08
CA SER A 94 0.29 3.67 -11.28
C SER A 94 0.03 2.50 -10.34
N LYS A 95 0.48 1.31 -10.75
CA LYS A 95 0.57 0.11 -9.94
C LYS A 95 2.03 -0.12 -9.58
N LEU A 96 2.32 -0.28 -8.29
CA LEU A 96 3.65 -0.56 -7.77
C LEU A 96 3.73 -2.05 -7.45
N VAL A 97 4.75 -2.68 -8.01
CA VAL A 97 5.06 -4.10 -7.83
C VAL A 97 6.58 -4.21 -7.74
N PRO A 98 7.16 -4.94 -6.80
CA PRO A 98 8.60 -5.11 -6.74
C PRO A 98 9.10 -6.01 -7.88
N ASP A 99 10.24 -5.67 -8.49
CA ASP A 99 10.83 -6.46 -9.57
C ASP A 99 11.34 -7.84 -9.08
N ASP A 100 11.70 -7.93 -7.81
CA ASP A 100 12.20 -9.13 -7.11
C ASP A 100 11.12 -9.87 -6.30
N GLY A 101 9.86 -9.44 -6.40
CA GLY A 101 8.75 -10.04 -5.66
C GLY A 101 8.50 -11.49 -6.01
N SER A 102 8.20 -12.30 -5.01
CA SER A 102 7.97 -13.73 -5.07
C SER A 102 6.56 -14.11 -4.60
N PRO A 103 6.09 -15.35 -4.87
CA PRO A 103 4.83 -15.82 -4.32
C PRO A 103 4.80 -15.75 -2.80
N PHE A 104 3.68 -15.28 -2.25
CA PHE A 104 3.37 -15.14 -0.83
C PHE A 104 4.06 -13.99 -0.10
N ASP A 105 4.90 -13.17 -0.72
CA ASP A 105 5.58 -12.02 -0.09
C ASP A 105 4.63 -10.98 0.48
N ARG A 106 3.41 -10.89 -0.05
CA ARG A 106 2.36 -9.94 0.36
C ARG A 106 2.83 -8.50 0.40
N PHE A 107 3.50 -8.06 -0.66
CA PHE A 107 3.81 -6.65 -0.84
C PHE A 107 2.55 -5.78 -0.69
N GLY A 108 2.64 -4.71 0.08
CA GLY A 108 1.48 -3.88 0.46
C GLY A 108 0.84 -4.27 1.79
N TYR A 109 1.45 -5.16 2.60
CA TYR A 109 0.93 -5.53 3.91
C TYR A 109 0.76 -4.32 4.82
N SER A 110 1.74 -3.45 4.84
CA SER A 110 1.72 -2.11 5.40
C SER A 110 2.16 -1.10 4.35
N LEU A 111 1.69 0.13 4.45
CA LEU A 111 2.09 1.20 3.53
C LEU A 111 1.86 2.57 4.16
N ASP A 112 2.64 3.53 3.71
CA ASP A 112 2.41 4.93 4.02
C ASP A 112 2.95 5.83 2.89
N ILE A 113 2.37 7.01 2.76
CA ILE A 113 2.76 8.05 1.82
C ILE A 113 2.87 9.38 2.54
N PHE A 114 3.98 10.07 2.33
CA PHE A 114 4.20 11.41 2.84
C PHE A 114 5.05 12.21 1.83
N ASP A 115 4.51 13.35 1.39
CA ASP A 115 5.13 14.22 0.38
C ASP A 115 5.45 13.45 -0.91
N ASN A 116 6.69 13.35 -1.28
CA ASN A 116 7.18 12.67 -2.48
C ASN A 116 7.77 11.28 -2.19
N VAL A 117 7.41 10.65 -1.06
CA VAL A 117 7.92 9.35 -0.62
C VAL A 117 6.76 8.40 -0.34
N ILE A 118 6.89 7.17 -0.81
CA ILE A 118 6.04 6.03 -0.45
C ILE A 118 6.93 4.97 0.20
N ALA A 119 6.46 4.38 1.30
CA ALA A 119 7.04 3.18 1.88
C ALA A 119 6.01 2.04 1.88
N ILE A 120 6.43 0.82 1.53
CA ILE A 120 5.57 -0.35 1.40
C ILE A 120 6.27 -1.56 2.02
N GLY A 121 5.63 -2.20 3.00
CA GLY A 121 6.11 -3.42 3.63
C GLY A 121 5.71 -4.68 2.85
N SER A 122 6.64 -5.63 2.76
CA SER A 122 6.50 -6.97 2.21
C SER A 122 6.95 -7.96 3.29
N VAL A 123 6.02 -8.30 4.18
CA VAL A 123 6.35 -8.89 5.49
C VAL A 123 6.77 -10.36 5.43
N TYR A 124 6.50 -11.03 4.31
CA TYR A 124 6.85 -12.42 4.07
C TYR A 124 7.95 -12.55 2.99
N ASP A 125 8.68 -11.47 2.73
CA ASP A 125 9.89 -11.48 1.89
C ASP A 125 11.00 -12.29 2.58
N ASP A 126 11.67 -13.17 1.84
CA ASP A 126 12.60 -14.17 2.36
C ASP A 126 14.09 -13.79 2.21
N ASP A 127 14.42 -12.53 1.92
CA ASP A 127 15.78 -12.09 1.56
C ASP A 127 16.85 -12.39 2.64
N LEU A 128 16.50 -12.33 3.93
CA LEU A 128 17.39 -12.68 5.05
C LEU A 128 17.03 -14.00 5.74
N GLY A 129 16.00 -14.69 5.25
CA GLY A 129 15.45 -15.93 5.78
C GLY A 129 13.94 -15.99 5.62
N GLU A 130 13.33 -17.17 5.83
CA GLU A 130 11.89 -17.38 5.68
C GLU A 130 11.10 -16.34 6.52
N ASP A 131 10.25 -15.54 5.85
CA ASP A 131 9.42 -14.50 6.48
C ASP A 131 10.22 -13.41 7.23
N SER A 132 11.46 -13.11 6.83
CA SER A 132 12.27 -12.05 7.45
C SER A 132 11.69 -10.65 7.24
N GLY A 133 11.04 -10.45 6.10
CA GLY A 133 10.39 -9.21 5.71
C GLY A 133 11.30 -8.13 5.13
N SER A 134 10.69 -7.22 4.38
CA SER A 134 11.38 -6.09 3.76
C SER A 134 10.47 -4.86 3.63
N VAL A 135 11.07 -3.69 3.36
CA VAL A 135 10.36 -2.45 3.04
C VAL A 135 10.91 -1.84 1.76
N TYR A 136 10.03 -1.51 0.83
CA TYR A 136 10.37 -0.83 -0.41
C TYR A 136 10.04 0.66 -0.31
N VAL A 137 11.00 1.50 -0.66
CA VAL A 137 10.85 2.96 -0.64
C VAL A 137 10.84 3.46 -2.08
N TYR A 138 9.78 4.17 -2.44
CA TYR A 138 9.62 4.82 -3.75
C TYR A 138 9.70 6.34 -3.60
N ARG A 139 10.19 7.01 -4.65
CA ARG A 139 10.19 8.47 -4.74
C ARG A 139 9.48 8.95 -6.00
N LEU A 140 8.74 10.03 -5.84
CA LEU A 140 8.13 10.75 -6.94
C LEU A 140 9.16 11.65 -7.62
N ASN A 141 9.36 11.46 -8.93
CA ASN A 141 10.15 12.34 -9.77
C ASN A 141 9.50 12.45 -11.15
N ASP A 142 9.39 13.65 -11.70
CA ASP A 142 8.77 13.92 -13.00
C ASP A 142 7.38 13.22 -13.17
N ASN A 143 6.56 13.29 -12.12
CA ASN A 143 5.24 12.66 -12.04
C ASN A 143 5.25 11.13 -12.24
N GLN A 144 6.34 10.46 -11.84
CA GLN A 144 6.45 8.99 -11.82
C GLN A 144 7.03 8.53 -10.49
N TRP A 145 6.56 7.38 -10.00
CA TRP A 145 7.07 6.73 -8.80
C TRP A 145 8.14 5.73 -9.18
N TYR A 146 9.35 5.93 -8.69
CA TYR A 146 10.51 5.06 -8.92
C TYR A 146 10.93 4.38 -7.63
N LEU A 147 11.28 3.10 -7.69
CA LEU A 147 11.94 2.42 -6.57
C LEU A 147 13.27 3.11 -6.30
N ASP A 148 13.41 3.65 -5.08
CA ASP A 148 14.63 4.31 -4.59
C ASP A 148 15.54 3.30 -3.90
N GLN A 149 14.96 2.50 -2.98
CA GLN A 149 15.70 1.44 -2.30
C GLN A 149 14.78 0.39 -1.66
N LYS A 150 15.31 -0.82 -1.45
CA LYS A 150 14.79 -1.86 -0.59
C LYS A 150 15.52 -1.84 0.74
N LEU A 151 14.79 -1.87 1.83
CA LEU A 151 15.33 -1.90 3.19
C LEU A 151 15.12 -3.29 3.78
N LEU A 152 16.16 -3.81 4.38
CA LEU A 152 16.15 -5.04 5.20
C LEU A 152 16.57 -4.65 6.62
N SER A 153 16.18 -5.42 7.62
CA SER A 153 16.74 -5.24 8.97
C SER A 153 18.24 -5.52 8.95
N ASN A 154 19.01 -4.80 9.78
CA ASN A 154 20.47 -4.99 9.86
C ASN A 154 20.85 -6.30 10.57
N ASP A 155 19.99 -6.80 11.41
CA ASP A 155 20.08 -7.97 12.26
C ASP A 155 18.99 -9.01 11.92
N GLY A 156 18.25 -8.82 10.81
CA GLY A 156 17.08 -9.59 10.45
C GLY A 156 17.35 -11.08 10.28
N ASP A 157 16.52 -11.85 10.94
CA ASP A 157 16.49 -13.31 10.89
C ASP A 157 15.13 -13.82 10.39
N ALA A 158 15.04 -15.13 10.21
CA ALA A 158 13.80 -15.76 9.76
C ALA A 158 12.67 -15.59 10.79
N GLY A 159 11.52 -15.11 10.33
CA GLY A 159 10.33 -14.94 11.16
C GLY A 159 10.21 -13.58 11.86
N ASP A 160 11.07 -12.62 11.57
CA ASP A 160 11.04 -11.28 12.19
C ASP A 160 9.90 -10.40 11.68
N PHE A 161 9.45 -10.63 10.45
CA PHE A 161 8.39 -9.87 9.79
C PHE A 161 8.69 -8.36 9.73
N PHE A 162 9.93 -7.98 9.40
CA PHE A 162 10.28 -6.57 9.20
C PHE A 162 9.36 -5.91 8.18
N GLY A 163 8.84 -4.73 8.50
CA GLY A 163 7.86 -4.05 7.67
C GLY A 163 6.39 -4.38 7.98
N VAL A 164 6.10 -5.11 9.08
CA VAL A 164 4.71 -5.42 9.48
C VAL A 164 3.90 -4.17 9.77
N THR A 165 4.53 -3.12 10.21
CA THR A 165 3.97 -1.78 10.35
C THR A 165 5.02 -0.74 9.97
N LEU A 166 4.57 0.38 9.42
CA LEU A 166 5.45 1.49 9.08
C LEU A 166 4.70 2.82 9.18
N SER A 167 5.47 3.88 9.32
CA SER A 167 4.94 5.25 9.27
C SER A 167 5.99 6.20 8.73
N LEU A 168 5.55 7.09 7.84
CA LEU A 168 6.34 8.18 7.27
C LEU A 168 5.93 9.51 7.89
N ASP A 169 6.92 10.36 8.14
CA ASP A 169 6.74 11.77 8.45
C ASP A 169 7.96 12.53 7.90
N VAL A 170 8.04 13.83 8.11
CA VAL A 170 9.09 14.72 7.57
C VAL A 170 10.49 14.11 7.73
N GLY A 171 10.99 13.47 6.65
CA GLY A 171 12.35 12.91 6.58
C GLY A 171 12.59 11.70 7.51
N LEU A 172 11.54 11.09 8.05
CA LEU A 172 11.61 9.95 8.96
C LEU A 172 10.71 8.81 8.47
N LEU A 173 11.28 7.61 8.37
CA LEU A 173 10.55 6.35 8.22
C LEU A 173 10.77 5.51 9.48
N VAL A 174 9.69 5.10 10.12
CA VAL A 174 9.70 4.15 11.25
C VAL A 174 9.15 2.83 10.74
N VAL A 175 9.86 1.74 11.00
CA VAL A 175 9.50 0.38 10.60
C VAL A 175 9.49 -0.51 11.81
N GLY A 176 8.46 -1.33 11.95
CA GLY A 176 8.34 -2.32 13.02
C GLY A 176 8.66 -3.72 12.53
N SER A 177 9.31 -4.50 13.40
CA SER A 177 9.54 -5.92 13.32
C SER A 177 8.87 -6.55 14.55
N VAL A 178 8.01 -7.55 14.39
CA VAL A 178 7.11 -7.94 15.48
C VAL A 178 7.61 -9.12 16.31
N TYR A 179 8.50 -9.93 15.76
CA TYR A 179 9.08 -11.10 16.40
C TYR A 179 10.62 -11.08 16.49
N ASP A 180 11.21 -9.91 16.23
CA ASP A 180 12.62 -9.66 16.46
C ASP A 180 12.98 -10.05 17.91
N ASP A 181 13.91 -10.98 18.09
CA ASP A 181 14.26 -11.61 19.37
C ASP A 181 15.73 -11.35 19.80
N ASP A 182 16.42 -10.40 19.14
CA ASP A 182 17.81 -9.98 19.43
C ASP A 182 17.98 -9.03 20.63
#